data_22f56a29c8dc1b76d4b0b648929f0716
#
_entry.id   22f56a29c8dc1b76d4b0b648929f0716
#
_cell.length_a   1.000
_cell.length_b   1.000
_cell.length_c   1.000
_cell.angle_alpha   90.00
_cell.angle_beta   90.00
_cell.angle_gamma   90.00
#
_symmetry.space_group_name_H-M   'P 1'
#
loop_
_entity.id
_entity.type
_entity.pdbx_description
1 polymer ?
#
loop_
_entity_poly.entity_id
_entity_poly.type
_entity_poly.pdbx_seq_one_letter_code
_entity_poly.pdbx_strand_id
1 'polypeptide(L)'
;GICMVKISRSAVEKYLSCERCFILKYKYKISPPSLPFTLNNAVDNLCKNEFDYYRKRKKPHPLFLEYGIDVIPFDHEQIDNWRSNFKGIRFINKKDGYNFGGAIDDVWVRPNRELIVVDVKATSKNNFNWEETWQNYEFPKSYRRQLEMYQWLFRKNGFDVSNYAYLLYFNGLKNEPMF
;
A
#
# COMPACT_ATOMS: atom_id res chain seq x y z
N GLY A 1 -33.04 -2.36 -7.20
CA GLY A 1 -31.83 -2.65 -6.44
C GLY A 1 -30.95 -1.41 -6.39
N ILE A 2 -30.38 -1.10 -5.22
CA ILE A 2 -29.44 0.02 -5.07
C ILE A 2 -28.23 -0.28 -5.96
N CYS A 3 -27.95 0.59 -6.91
CA CYS A 3 -26.76 0.47 -7.76
C CYS A 3 -25.51 0.68 -6.89
N MET A 4 -24.72 -0.37 -6.66
CA MET A 4 -23.52 -0.33 -5.84
C MET A 4 -22.36 0.33 -6.60
N VAL A 5 -21.89 1.49 -6.13
CA VAL A 5 -20.77 2.20 -6.73
C VAL A 5 -19.45 1.62 -6.22
N LYS A 6 -18.61 1.11 -7.11
CA LYS A 6 -17.27 0.63 -6.78
C LYS A 6 -16.28 1.78 -6.78
N ILE A 7 -15.66 2.06 -5.64
CA ILE A 7 -14.68 3.14 -5.44
C ILE A 7 -13.35 2.53 -5.05
N SER A 8 -12.28 2.87 -5.77
CA SER A 8 -10.93 2.47 -5.40
C SER A 8 -10.20 3.59 -4.64
N ARG A 9 -9.23 3.20 -3.81
CA ARG A 9 -8.33 4.16 -3.15
C ARG A 9 -7.70 5.11 -4.18
N SER A 10 -7.22 4.58 -5.32
CA SER A 10 -6.62 5.38 -6.40
C SER A 10 -7.63 6.35 -7.07
N ALA A 11 -8.92 6.01 -7.09
CA ALA A 11 -9.95 6.92 -7.57
C ALA A 11 -10.14 8.12 -6.63
N VAL A 12 -10.13 7.88 -5.32
CA VAL A 12 -10.19 8.95 -4.31
C VAL A 12 -8.98 9.87 -4.43
N GLU A 13 -7.77 9.32 -4.53
CA GLU A 13 -6.55 10.12 -4.69
C GLU A 13 -6.57 10.92 -6.00
N LYS A 14 -7.09 10.35 -7.09
CA LYS A 14 -7.24 11.06 -8.36
C LYS A 14 -8.21 12.24 -8.25
N TYR A 15 -9.32 12.07 -7.54
CA TYR A 15 -10.27 13.13 -7.28
C TYR A 15 -9.65 14.27 -6.49
N LEU A 16 -8.97 13.96 -5.39
CA LEU A 16 -8.31 14.94 -4.53
C LEU A 16 -7.20 15.71 -5.25
N SER A 17 -6.47 15.05 -6.14
CA SER A 17 -5.38 15.68 -6.90
C SER A 17 -5.87 16.53 -8.08
N CYS A 18 -6.96 16.10 -8.75
CA CYS A 18 -7.50 16.78 -9.92
C CYS A 18 -8.90 16.28 -10.26
N GLU A 19 -9.94 17.00 -9.84
CA GLU A 19 -11.34 16.67 -10.11
C GLU A 19 -11.63 16.50 -11.62
N ARG A 20 -11.10 17.42 -12.45
CA ARG A 20 -11.23 17.33 -13.92
C ARG A 20 -10.65 16.03 -14.45
N CYS A 21 -9.44 15.65 -14.01
CA CYS A 21 -8.80 14.41 -14.42
C CYS A 21 -9.58 13.18 -13.95
N PHE A 22 -10.18 13.25 -12.78
CA PHE A 22 -11.06 12.21 -12.27
C PHE A 22 -12.29 12.02 -13.18
N ILE A 23 -12.99 13.10 -13.53
CA ILE A 23 -14.16 13.04 -14.41
C ILE A 23 -13.79 12.51 -15.80
N LEU A 24 -12.70 13.00 -16.40
CA LEU A 24 -12.22 12.52 -17.68
C LEU A 24 -11.96 11.01 -17.66
N LYS A 25 -11.28 10.52 -16.61
CA LYS A 25 -10.95 9.09 -16.50
C LYS A 25 -12.17 8.22 -16.23
N TYR A 26 -12.98 8.56 -15.22
CA TYR A 26 -14.02 7.64 -14.74
C TYR A 26 -15.34 7.76 -15.50
N LYS A 27 -15.70 8.97 -15.94
CA LYS A 27 -16.92 9.20 -16.74
C LYS A 27 -16.70 9.02 -18.24
N TYR A 28 -15.64 9.64 -18.75
CA TYR A 28 -15.39 9.67 -20.22
C TYR A 28 -14.36 8.63 -20.70
N LYS A 29 -13.73 7.90 -19.79
CA LYS A 29 -12.70 6.88 -20.09
C LYS A 29 -11.46 7.43 -20.81
N ILE A 30 -11.18 8.71 -20.63
CA ILE A 30 -10.01 9.40 -21.16
C ILE A 30 -8.93 9.45 -20.10
N SER A 31 -7.77 8.87 -20.37
CA SER A 31 -6.59 8.94 -19.51
C SER A 31 -5.39 9.48 -20.28
N PRO A 32 -4.51 10.25 -19.63
CA PRO A 32 -3.26 10.65 -20.26
C PRO A 32 -2.41 9.42 -20.57
N PRO A 33 -1.53 9.49 -21.56
CA PRO A 33 -0.55 8.43 -21.78
C PRO A 33 0.31 8.26 -20.52
N SER A 34 0.57 7.03 -20.14
CA SER A 34 1.41 6.70 -18.99
C SER A 34 2.58 5.83 -19.42
N LEU A 35 3.76 6.12 -18.88
CA LEU A 35 4.91 5.25 -19.02
C LEU A 35 4.79 4.07 -18.03
N PRO A 36 5.18 2.86 -18.42
CA PRO A 36 5.20 1.74 -17.52
C PRO A 36 6.26 1.93 -16.43
N PHE A 37 5.87 1.76 -15.15
CA PHE A 37 6.78 1.82 -13.99
C PHE A 37 7.43 0.44 -13.78
N THR A 38 8.35 0.05 -14.66
CA THR A 38 8.97 -1.28 -14.67
C THR A 38 9.80 -1.56 -13.41
N LEU A 39 10.57 -0.57 -12.93
CA LEU A 39 11.36 -0.70 -11.71
C LEU A 39 10.50 -0.92 -10.47
N ASN A 40 9.44 -0.14 -10.30
CA ASN A 40 8.55 -0.28 -9.15
C ASN A 40 7.87 -1.64 -9.13
N ASN A 41 7.45 -2.14 -10.28
CA ASN A 41 6.83 -3.47 -10.39
C ASN A 41 7.82 -4.59 -10.06
N ALA A 42 9.07 -4.47 -10.50
CA ALA A 42 10.11 -5.46 -10.19
C ALA A 42 10.43 -5.50 -8.69
N VAL A 43 10.62 -4.34 -8.07
CA VAL A 43 10.87 -4.21 -6.62
C VAL A 43 9.69 -4.77 -5.82
N ASP A 44 8.46 -4.41 -6.18
CA ASP A 44 7.25 -4.91 -5.51
C ASP A 44 7.16 -6.45 -5.57
N ASN A 45 7.42 -7.05 -6.73
CA ASN A 45 7.40 -8.50 -6.89
C ASN A 45 8.50 -9.19 -6.09
N LEU A 46 9.71 -8.65 -6.08
CA LEU A 46 10.83 -9.20 -5.30
C LEU A 46 10.53 -9.14 -3.80
N CYS A 47 10.02 -8.01 -3.31
CA CYS A 47 9.59 -7.86 -1.93
C CYS A 47 8.52 -8.89 -1.54
N LYS A 48 7.47 -9.04 -2.35
CA LYS A 48 6.41 -10.02 -2.10
C LYS A 48 6.97 -11.43 -1.98
N ASN A 49 7.84 -11.84 -2.90
CA ASN A 49 8.44 -13.17 -2.87
C ASN A 49 9.30 -13.40 -1.61
N GLU A 50 10.10 -12.40 -1.24
CA GLU A 50 10.97 -12.49 -0.09
C GLU A 50 10.18 -12.52 1.22
N PHE A 51 9.23 -11.59 1.42
CA PHE A 51 8.39 -11.61 2.62
C PHE A 51 7.50 -12.85 2.69
N ASP A 52 7.04 -13.41 1.57
CA ASP A 52 6.26 -14.64 1.53
C ASP A 52 7.08 -15.87 1.95
N TYR A 53 8.38 -15.88 1.69
CA TYR A 53 9.27 -16.94 2.21
C TYR A 53 9.25 -16.99 3.74
N TYR A 54 9.30 -15.82 4.41
CA TYR A 54 9.22 -15.71 5.88
C TYR A 54 7.81 -15.90 6.41
N ARG A 55 6.80 -15.43 5.68
CA ARG A 55 5.37 -15.58 6.00
C ARG A 55 5.00 -17.05 6.18
N LYS A 56 5.32 -17.89 5.18
CA LYS A 56 5.04 -19.31 5.21
C LYS A 56 5.73 -20.04 6.37
N ARG A 57 6.84 -19.52 6.84
CA ARG A 57 7.62 -20.05 7.97
C ARG A 57 7.24 -19.44 9.31
N LYS A 58 6.38 -18.43 9.32
CA LYS A 58 5.99 -17.67 10.51
C LYS A 58 7.21 -17.12 11.27
N LYS A 59 8.19 -16.63 10.51
CA LYS A 59 9.46 -16.10 11.04
C LYS A 59 9.61 -14.63 10.70
N PRO A 60 10.33 -13.85 11.55
CA PRO A 60 10.69 -12.48 11.22
C PRO A 60 11.65 -12.45 10.02
N HIS A 61 11.50 -11.44 9.19
CA HIS A 61 12.48 -11.12 8.16
C HIS A 61 13.75 -10.52 8.83
N PRO A 62 14.97 -10.77 8.32
CA PRO A 62 16.19 -10.18 8.86
C PRO A 62 16.16 -8.66 9.02
N LEU A 63 15.53 -7.98 8.09
CA LEU A 63 15.30 -6.53 8.14
C LEU A 63 14.60 -6.09 9.44
N PHE A 64 13.68 -6.88 9.97
CA PHE A 64 12.97 -6.55 11.21
C PHE A 64 13.89 -6.55 12.41
N LEU A 65 14.85 -7.48 12.43
CA LEU A 65 15.87 -7.57 13.47
C LEU A 65 16.84 -6.39 13.41
N GLU A 66 17.25 -6.00 12.20
CA GLU A 66 18.13 -4.88 11.93
C GLU A 66 17.52 -3.54 12.42
N TYR A 67 16.24 -3.33 12.14
CA TYR A 67 15.52 -2.11 12.56
C TYR A 67 14.85 -2.20 13.95
N GLY A 68 15.04 -3.32 14.67
CA GLY A 68 14.42 -3.50 15.98
C GLY A 68 12.90 -3.54 15.98
N ILE A 69 12.31 -4.07 14.89
CA ILE A 69 10.86 -4.14 14.71
C ILE A 69 10.37 -5.53 15.09
N ASP A 70 9.55 -5.63 16.12
CA ASP A 70 8.98 -6.91 16.58
C ASP A 70 7.69 -7.25 15.83
N VAL A 71 7.86 -7.79 14.63
CA VAL A 71 6.78 -8.21 13.74
C VAL A 71 7.19 -9.45 12.94
N ILE A 72 6.19 -10.12 12.36
CA ILE A 72 6.37 -11.11 11.27
C ILE A 72 5.41 -10.78 10.12
N PRO A 73 5.69 -11.21 8.89
CA PRO A 73 4.73 -11.10 7.80
C PRO A 73 3.44 -11.87 8.15
N PHE A 74 2.29 -11.21 8.03
CA PHE A 74 1.01 -11.77 8.44
C PHE A 74 0.55 -12.88 7.50
N ASP A 75 0.41 -14.10 8.04
CA ASP A 75 -0.09 -15.26 7.30
C ASP A 75 -1.61 -15.34 7.41
N HIS A 76 -2.29 -15.09 6.30
CA HIS A 76 -3.76 -15.11 6.22
C HIS A 76 -4.21 -15.61 4.85
N GLU A 77 -5.30 -16.38 4.81
CA GLU A 77 -5.85 -16.96 3.56
C GLU A 77 -6.22 -15.92 2.50
N GLN A 78 -6.54 -14.69 2.90
CA GLN A 78 -6.92 -13.61 2.01
C GLN A 78 -5.74 -12.74 1.55
N ILE A 79 -4.49 -13.01 1.95
CA ILE A 79 -3.36 -12.13 1.66
C ILE A 79 -3.18 -11.86 0.16
N ASP A 80 -3.32 -12.88 -0.68
CA ASP A 80 -3.18 -12.75 -2.13
C ASP A 80 -4.34 -11.95 -2.75
N ASN A 81 -5.54 -12.07 -2.18
CA ASN A 81 -6.68 -11.25 -2.58
C ASN A 81 -6.47 -9.78 -2.21
N TRP A 82 -5.98 -9.50 -1.01
CA TRP A 82 -5.73 -8.14 -0.55
C TRP A 82 -4.66 -7.41 -1.37
N ARG A 83 -3.65 -8.15 -1.84
CA ARG A 83 -2.56 -7.65 -2.69
C ARG A 83 -2.93 -7.57 -4.18
N SER A 84 -4.07 -8.11 -4.58
CA SER A 84 -4.51 -8.12 -5.97
C SER A 84 -5.11 -6.78 -6.38
N ASN A 85 -4.62 -6.19 -7.47
CA ASN A 85 -5.16 -4.96 -8.05
C ASN A 85 -6.63 -5.09 -8.51
N PHE A 86 -7.07 -6.32 -8.77
CA PHE A 86 -8.46 -6.59 -9.20
C PHE A 86 -9.42 -6.76 -8.02
N LYS A 87 -8.96 -7.39 -6.94
CA LYS A 87 -9.77 -7.69 -5.76
C LYS A 87 -9.54 -6.65 -4.67
N GLY A 88 -8.35 -6.61 -4.09
CA GLY A 88 -8.01 -5.77 -2.96
C GLY A 88 -8.76 -6.09 -1.69
N ILE A 89 -8.40 -5.40 -0.61
CA ILE A 89 -9.23 -5.37 0.59
C ILE A 89 -10.38 -4.39 0.40
N ARG A 90 -11.60 -4.77 0.80
CA ARG A 90 -12.81 -3.99 0.50
C ARG A 90 -13.74 -3.89 1.69
N PHE A 91 -14.47 -2.77 1.73
CA PHE A 91 -15.60 -2.54 2.63
C PHE A 91 -16.85 -2.19 1.81
N ILE A 92 -17.93 -2.93 2.06
CA ILE A 92 -19.22 -2.73 1.39
C ILE A 92 -20.16 -2.02 2.34
N ASN A 93 -20.52 -0.78 2.01
CA ASN A 93 -21.55 -0.04 2.71
C ASN A 93 -22.87 -0.14 1.94
N LYS A 94 -23.73 -1.05 2.39
CA LYS A 94 -25.03 -1.26 1.76
C LYS A 94 -26.00 -0.10 1.96
N LYS A 95 -25.85 0.63 3.09
CA LYS A 95 -26.71 1.77 3.42
C LYS A 95 -26.51 2.91 2.43
N ASP A 96 -25.28 3.23 2.14
CA ASP A 96 -24.92 4.37 1.27
C ASP A 96 -24.61 3.92 -0.17
N GLY A 97 -24.73 2.64 -0.48
CA GLY A 97 -24.62 2.09 -1.83
C GLY A 97 -23.21 2.12 -2.41
N TYR A 98 -22.15 1.96 -1.61
CA TYR A 98 -20.78 1.93 -2.13
C TYR A 98 -19.95 0.74 -1.67
N ASN A 99 -19.00 0.37 -2.50
CA ASN A 99 -17.99 -0.66 -2.26
C ASN A 99 -16.61 -0.02 -2.42
N PHE A 100 -16.00 0.36 -1.29
CA PHE A 100 -14.69 1.01 -1.26
C PHE A 100 -13.57 0.00 -1.02
N GLY A 101 -12.41 0.19 -1.66
CA GLY A 101 -11.26 -0.68 -1.43
C GLY A 101 -10.03 -0.36 -2.26
N GLY A 102 -9.01 -1.19 -2.09
CA GLY A 102 -7.76 -1.10 -2.82
C GLY A 102 -6.83 -2.27 -2.55
N ALA A 103 -5.78 -2.40 -3.35
CA ALA A 103 -4.73 -3.38 -3.15
C ALA A 103 -3.67 -2.82 -2.22
N ILE A 104 -3.29 -3.60 -1.21
CA ILE A 104 -2.14 -3.31 -0.33
C ILE A 104 -0.88 -3.92 -0.94
N ASP A 105 0.28 -3.45 -0.51
CA ASP A 105 1.55 -4.12 -0.85
C ASP A 105 1.85 -5.24 0.13
N ASP A 106 1.79 -4.98 1.44
CA ASP A 106 1.94 -6.00 2.46
C ASP A 106 1.25 -5.63 3.78
N VAL A 107 1.18 -6.60 4.69
CA VAL A 107 0.71 -6.46 6.06
C VAL A 107 1.50 -7.37 6.97
N TRP A 108 1.96 -6.82 8.10
CA TRP A 108 2.72 -7.54 9.13
C TRP A 108 1.92 -7.61 10.41
N VAL A 109 2.29 -8.48 11.31
CA VAL A 109 1.58 -8.69 12.58
C VAL A 109 2.55 -8.67 13.76
N ARG A 110 2.16 -7.98 14.83
CA ARG A 110 2.84 -7.95 16.12
C ARG A 110 2.51 -9.17 16.96
N PRO A 111 3.30 -9.48 18.01
CA PRO A 111 3.00 -10.57 18.96
C PRO A 111 1.61 -10.45 19.61
N ASN A 112 1.14 -9.23 19.86
CA ASN A 112 -0.19 -8.95 20.40
C ASN A 112 -1.32 -9.08 19.37
N ARG A 113 -1.03 -9.56 18.14
CA ARG A 113 -1.92 -9.74 16.99
C ARG A 113 -2.39 -8.44 16.30
N GLU A 114 -1.87 -7.31 16.70
CA GLU A 114 -2.11 -6.04 16.04
C GLU A 114 -1.45 -6.01 14.66
N LEU A 115 -2.22 -5.67 13.62
CA LEU A 115 -1.73 -5.60 12.25
C LEU A 115 -1.03 -4.27 11.96
N ILE A 116 0.01 -4.32 11.16
CA ILE A 116 0.71 -3.15 10.64
C ILE A 116 0.62 -3.17 9.11
N VAL A 117 0.01 -2.14 8.55
CA VAL A 117 -0.05 -1.95 7.09
C VAL A 117 1.30 -1.47 6.58
N VAL A 118 1.75 -2.02 5.47
CA VAL A 118 3.03 -1.71 4.83
C VAL A 118 2.81 -1.35 3.38
N ASP A 119 3.44 -0.26 2.95
CA ASP A 119 3.43 0.19 1.56
C ASP A 119 4.88 0.29 1.05
N VAL A 120 5.14 -0.27 -0.12
CA VAL A 120 6.47 -0.36 -0.72
C VAL A 120 6.65 0.77 -1.71
N LYS A 121 7.74 1.49 -1.59
CA LYS A 121 8.13 2.55 -2.52
C LYS A 121 9.55 2.31 -3.04
N ALA A 122 9.75 2.53 -4.32
CA ALA A 122 11.07 2.49 -4.94
C ALA A 122 11.48 3.88 -5.43
N THR A 123 12.73 4.21 -5.27
CA THR A 123 13.34 5.44 -5.77
C THR A 123 14.72 5.14 -6.34
N SER A 124 15.28 6.06 -7.13
CA SER A 124 16.64 6.00 -7.65
C SER A 124 17.30 7.38 -7.55
N LYS A 125 17.16 8.04 -6.41
CA LYS A 125 17.71 9.38 -6.19
C LYS A 125 19.10 9.31 -5.59
N ASN A 126 20.04 10.04 -6.18
CA ASN A 126 21.31 10.40 -5.52
C ASN A 126 20.99 11.32 -4.34
N ASN A 127 21.63 11.10 -3.20
CA ASN A 127 21.43 11.90 -1.98
C ASN A 127 19.95 11.87 -1.49
N PHE A 128 19.38 10.69 -1.33
CA PHE A 128 18.06 10.55 -0.73
C PHE A 128 18.12 10.98 0.73
N ASN A 129 17.45 12.09 1.07
CA ASN A 129 17.25 12.55 2.42
C ASN A 129 15.78 12.38 2.79
N TRP A 130 15.51 11.50 3.76
CA TRP A 130 14.16 11.20 4.20
C TRP A 130 13.46 12.42 4.81
N GLU A 131 14.13 13.15 5.69
CA GLU A 131 13.55 14.30 6.38
C GLU A 131 13.19 15.41 5.41
N GLU A 132 14.08 15.73 4.48
CA GLU A 132 13.84 16.71 3.42
C GLU A 132 12.69 16.29 2.51
N THR A 133 12.68 15.01 2.10
CA THR A 133 11.62 14.45 1.27
C THR A 133 10.26 14.52 1.98
N TRP A 134 10.23 14.22 3.28
CA TRP A 134 9.01 14.23 4.06
C TRP A 134 8.45 15.63 4.32
N GLN A 135 9.31 16.64 4.49
CA GLN A 135 8.91 18.01 4.82
C GLN A 135 8.51 18.84 3.59
N ASN A 136 9.14 18.63 2.43
CA ASN A 136 9.09 19.56 1.32
C ASN A 136 8.23 19.12 0.12
N TYR A 137 7.68 17.91 0.11
CA TYR A 137 6.94 17.40 -1.04
C TYR A 137 5.48 17.03 -0.70
N GLU A 138 4.59 17.19 -1.68
CA GLU A 138 3.19 16.76 -1.60
C GLU A 138 3.04 15.22 -1.53
N PHE A 139 4.04 14.47 -1.97
CA PHE A 139 4.04 12.99 -1.96
C PHE A 139 3.80 12.38 -0.57
N PRO A 140 4.38 12.88 0.52
CA PRO A 140 4.14 12.31 1.84
C PRO A 140 2.67 12.34 2.25
N LYS A 141 1.94 13.39 1.89
CA LYS A 141 0.50 13.50 2.21
C LYS A 141 -0.33 12.41 1.51
N SER A 142 -0.04 12.13 0.24
CA SER A 142 -0.74 11.08 -0.50
C SER A 142 -0.39 9.69 0.02
N TYR A 143 0.86 9.45 0.40
CA TYR A 143 1.28 8.17 1.00
C TYR A 143 0.65 7.95 2.37
N ARG A 144 0.59 8.99 3.19
CA ARG A 144 -0.10 8.95 4.48
C ARG A 144 -1.57 8.61 4.30
N ARG A 145 -2.29 9.30 3.39
CA ARG A 145 -3.70 8.99 3.08
C ARG A 145 -3.87 7.55 2.62
N GLN A 146 -2.97 7.05 1.78
CA GLN A 146 -2.98 5.67 1.31
C GLN A 146 -2.91 4.68 2.46
N LEU A 147 -1.96 4.84 3.37
CA LEU A 147 -1.80 4.00 4.55
C LEU A 147 -3.01 4.10 5.49
N GLU A 148 -3.50 5.31 5.76
CA GLU A 148 -4.69 5.54 6.61
C GLU A 148 -5.95 4.89 6.03
N MET A 149 -6.15 4.94 4.70
CA MET A 149 -7.26 4.26 4.03
C MET A 149 -7.16 2.73 4.18
N TYR A 150 -5.98 2.16 4.07
CA TYR A 150 -5.79 0.72 4.26
C TYR A 150 -5.96 0.31 5.73
N GLN A 151 -5.45 1.08 6.69
CA GLN A 151 -5.70 0.84 8.12
C GLN A 151 -7.21 0.86 8.42
N TRP A 152 -7.94 1.83 7.86
CA TRP A 152 -9.38 1.92 7.98
C TRP A 152 -10.09 0.71 7.39
N LEU A 153 -9.68 0.25 6.20
CA LEU A 153 -10.25 -0.95 5.56
C LEU A 153 -10.04 -2.20 6.39
N PHE A 154 -8.86 -2.41 6.97
CA PHE A 154 -8.61 -3.54 7.86
C PHE A 154 -9.47 -3.48 9.13
N ARG A 155 -9.59 -2.31 9.74
CA ARG A 155 -10.49 -2.11 10.91
C ARG A 155 -11.94 -2.41 10.57
N LYS A 156 -12.42 -1.98 9.39
CA LYS A 156 -13.77 -2.26 8.90
C LYS A 156 -14.00 -3.75 8.59
N ASN A 157 -12.95 -4.50 8.37
CA ASN A 157 -13.00 -5.97 8.22
C ASN A 157 -12.79 -6.71 9.56
N GLY A 158 -12.77 -6.02 10.69
CA GLY A 158 -12.75 -6.61 12.02
C GLY A 158 -11.37 -6.93 12.58
N PHE A 159 -10.30 -6.43 11.95
CA PHE A 159 -8.93 -6.59 12.46
C PHE A 159 -8.55 -5.51 13.46
N ASP A 160 -7.73 -5.89 14.43
CA ASP A 160 -7.03 -4.94 15.28
C ASP A 160 -5.82 -4.39 14.53
N VAL A 161 -5.73 -3.08 14.40
CA VAL A 161 -4.75 -2.42 13.51
C VAL A 161 -4.01 -1.34 14.27
N SER A 162 -2.68 -1.39 14.20
CA SER A 162 -1.80 -0.38 14.76
C SER A 162 -2.11 1.02 14.22
N ASN A 163 -1.88 2.02 15.06
CA ASN A 163 -1.85 3.41 14.60
C ASN A 163 -0.56 3.74 13.82
N TYR A 164 0.44 2.85 13.88
CA TYR A 164 1.62 2.92 13.04
C TYR A 164 1.41 2.14 11.75
N ALA A 165 2.00 2.65 10.67
CA ALA A 165 2.12 1.97 9.39
C ALA A 165 3.54 2.21 8.87
N TYR A 166 4.04 1.35 8.00
CA TYR A 166 5.39 1.48 7.48
C TYR A 166 5.39 1.80 5.99
N LEU A 167 6.28 2.72 5.61
CA LEU A 167 6.73 2.89 4.24
C LEU A 167 8.07 2.18 4.10
N LEU A 168 8.11 1.14 3.29
CA LEU A 168 9.34 0.43 2.98
C LEU A 168 9.95 1.03 1.72
N TYR A 169 11.02 1.78 1.88
CA TYR A 169 11.70 2.48 0.79
C TYR A 169 12.90 1.71 0.28
N PHE A 170 12.94 1.49 -1.03
CA PHE A 170 14.08 0.93 -1.73
C PHE A 170 14.76 2.02 -2.57
N ASN A 171 16.06 2.21 -2.39
CA ASN A 171 16.85 3.08 -3.24
C ASN A 171 17.66 2.23 -4.23
N GLY A 172 17.24 2.23 -5.49
CA GLY A 172 17.83 1.44 -6.57
C GLY A 172 19.08 2.07 -7.20
N LEU A 173 19.94 2.70 -6.43
CA LEU A 173 21.22 3.21 -6.90
C LEU A 173 22.20 2.05 -7.13
N LYS A 174 22.89 2.05 -8.29
CA LYS A 174 23.79 0.98 -8.71
C LYS A 174 24.98 0.75 -7.76
N ASN A 175 25.37 1.76 -6.99
CA ASN A 175 26.59 1.77 -6.21
C ASN A 175 26.36 1.73 -4.69
N GLU A 176 25.12 1.52 -4.24
CA GLU A 176 24.78 1.48 -2.84
C GLU A 176 23.93 0.24 -2.51
N PRO A 177 24.01 -0.25 -1.26
CA PRO A 177 23.12 -1.32 -0.80
C PRO A 177 21.65 -0.93 -1.00
N MET A 178 20.80 -1.93 -1.24
CA MET A 178 19.38 -1.71 -1.47
C MET A 178 18.60 -1.31 -0.19
N PHE A 179 19.23 -1.56 0.98
CA PHE A 179 18.73 -1.30 2.31
C PHE A 179 19.77 -0.52 3.12
#